data_190126156e5156cf086597d287d0c017
#
_entry.id   190126156e5156cf086597d287d0c017
#
_cell.length_a   1.000
_cell.length_b   1.000
_cell.length_c   1.000
_cell.angle_alpha   90.00
_cell.angle_beta   90.00
_cell.angle_gamma   90.00
#
_symmetry.space_group_name_H-M   'P 1'
#
loop_
_entity.id
_entity.type
_entity.pdbx_description
1 polymer ?
#
loop_
_entity_poly.entity_id
_entity_poly.type
_entity_poly.pdbx_seq_one_letter_code
_entity_poly.pdbx_strand_id
1 'polypeptide(L)'
;MILADARIRVDGDLQGALRAMRLANEVASDMRDPQIINMRQSLLQEMQALSSTTDRSPIAAGELDALEAALPQLSARLPGQTDTSSKPNRNGFQRLLDAMVQVRSADEQSLLGANDRSAAEAALSLEITLARSALNKRDNTNFQASVRRIDSWLKRLYADGPVLRERREKLASLSSQDIRLNVPTAGSSLQLLRSMSIAKVQTP
;
A
#
# COMPACT_ATOMS: atom_id res chain seq x y z
N MET A 1 -10.80 -3.50 25.77
CA MET A 1 -9.42 -3.00 25.65
C MET A 1 -8.51 -4.00 24.93
N ILE A 2 -8.30 -5.23 25.44
CA ILE A 2 -7.44 -6.26 24.78
C ILE A 2 -7.88 -6.53 23.36
N LEU A 3 -9.18 -6.65 23.10
CA LEU A 3 -9.73 -6.84 21.76
C LEU A 3 -9.41 -5.66 20.82
N ALA A 4 -9.46 -4.42 21.32
CA ALA A 4 -9.14 -3.24 20.52
C ALA A 4 -7.65 -3.23 20.13
N ASP A 5 -6.74 -3.52 21.06
CA ASP A 5 -5.30 -3.62 20.79
C ASP A 5 -4.99 -4.75 19.80
N ALA A 6 -5.62 -5.92 19.96
CA ALA A 6 -5.45 -7.04 19.01
C ALA A 6 -5.92 -6.67 17.60
N ARG A 7 -7.08 -6.02 17.45
CA ARG A 7 -7.59 -5.58 16.13
C ARG A 7 -6.66 -4.59 15.44
N ILE A 8 -6.03 -3.69 16.18
CA ILE A 8 -5.07 -2.75 15.62
C ILE A 8 -3.80 -3.47 15.17
N ARG A 9 -3.22 -4.30 16.07
CA ARG A 9 -1.89 -4.89 15.84
C ARG A 9 -1.89 -6.05 14.86
N VAL A 10 -2.96 -6.87 14.88
CA VAL A 10 -3.04 -8.08 14.06
C VAL A 10 -3.77 -7.82 12.76
N ASP A 11 -4.95 -7.18 12.87
CA ASP A 11 -5.85 -7.02 11.72
C ASP A 11 -5.70 -5.64 11.03
N GLY A 12 -5.10 -4.65 11.70
CA GLY A 12 -5.11 -3.25 11.25
C GLY A 12 -6.52 -2.65 11.18
N ASP A 13 -7.51 -3.28 11.83
CA ASP A 13 -8.92 -2.87 11.83
C ASP A 13 -9.15 -1.71 12.81
N LEU A 14 -8.88 -0.49 12.33
CA LEU A 14 -9.13 0.75 13.09
C LEU A 14 -10.59 0.91 13.51
N GLN A 15 -11.52 0.58 12.62
CA GLN A 15 -12.95 0.76 12.90
C GLN A 15 -13.45 -0.24 13.95
N GLY A 16 -12.99 -1.50 13.86
CA GLY A 16 -13.30 -2.48 14.88
C GLY A 16 -12.68 -2.16 16.23
N ALA A 17 -11.47 -1.62 16.24
CA ALA A 17 -10.81 -1.16 17.44
C ALA A 17 -11.57 0.00 18.10
N LEU A 18 -11.97 1.02 17.31
CA LEU A 18 -12.78 2.15 17.81
C LEU A 18 -14.12 1.69 18.36
N ARG A 19 -14.80 0.72 17.72
CA ARG A 19 -16.04 0.14 18.24
C ARG A 19 -15.81 -0.56 19.58
N ALA A 20 -14.75 -1.35 19.71
CA ALA A 20 -14.40 -2.02 20.95
C ALA A 20 -14.04 -1.04 22.08
N MET A 21 -13.35 0.07 21.75
CA MET A 21 -13.05 1.13 22.73
C MET A 21 -14.29 1.90 23.17
N ARG A 22 -15.22 2.20 22.25
CA ARG A 22 -16.50 2.83 22.59
C ARG A 22 -17.31 1.98 23.57
N LEU A 23 -17.41 0.68 23.31
CA LEU A 23 -18.08 -0.25 24.20
C LEU A 23 -17.42 -0.30 25.59
N ALA A 24 -16.09 -0.33 25.63
CA ALA A 24 -15.35 -0.28 26.90
C ALA A 24 -15.60 1.04 27.68
N ASN A 25 -15.67 2.18 26.98
CA ASN A 25 -16.00 3.46 27.60
C ASN A 25 -17.45 3.51 28.12
N GLU A 26 -18.39 2.92 27.40
CA GLU A 26 -19.81 2.82 27.82
C GLU A 26 -19.93 2.00 29.11
N VAL A 27 -19.34 0.81 29.17
CA VAL A 27 -19.32 -0.02 30.38
C VAL A 27 -18.65 0.71 31.56
N ALA A 28 -17.56 1.44 31.30
CA ALA A 28 -16.87 2.20 32.35
C ALA A 28 -17.60 3.45 32.77
N SER A 29 -18.61 3.94 32.03
CA SER A 29 -19.37 5.15 32.34
C SER A 29 -20.24 5.01 33.61
N ASP A 30 -20.67 3.78 33.86
CA ASP A 30 -21.56 3.48 34.99
C ASP A 30 -20.79 3.30 36.31
N MET A 31 -19.47 3.24 36.24
CA MET A 31 -18.59 3.04 37.39
C MET A 31 -18.16 4.37 37.99
N ARG A 32 -18.33 4.55 39.30
CA ARG A 32 -18.01 5.78 40.04
C ARG A 32 -16.63 5.80 40.71
N ASP A 33 -15.78 4.84 40.39
CA ASP A 33 -14.44 4.74 40.96
C ASP A 33 -13.52 5.82 40.32
N PRO A 34 -12.83 6.66 41.15
CA PRO A 34 -11.92 7.71 40.63
C PRO A 34 -10.85 7.19 39.71
N GLN A 35 -10.34 5.98 39.93
CA GLN A 35 -9.34 5.34 39.07
C GLN A 35 -9.91 5.03 37.68
N ILE A 36 -11.19 4.64 37.60
CA ILE A 36 -11.88 4.38 36.35
C ILE A 36 -12.12 5.67 35.58
N ILE A 37 -12.34 6.80 36.26
CA ILE A 37 -12.45 8.11 35.62
C ILE A 37 -11.15 8.48 34.88
N ASN A 38 -9.99 8.28 35.52
CA ASN A 38 -8.69 8.55 34.90
C ASN A 38 -8.44 7.62 33.71
N MET A 39 -8.78 6.33 33.83
CA MET A 39 -8.71 5.37 32.73
C MET A 39 -9.59 5.78 31.55
N ARG A 40 -10.82 6.26 31.82
CA ARG A 40 -11.74 6.75 30.78
C ARG A 40 -11.20 7.97 30.05
N GLN A 41 -10.56 8.91 30.73
CA GLN A 41 -9.91 10.05 30.09
C GLN A 41 -8.82 9.61 29.14
N SER A 42 -7.96 8.69 29.56
CA SER A 42 -6.94 8.10 28.72
C SER A 42 -7.53 7.36 27.51
N LEU A 43 -8.60 6.60 27.72
CA LEU A 43 -9.32 5.90 26.67
C LEU A 43 -9.93 6.87 25.63
N LEU A 44 -10.52 7.96 26.05
CA LEU A 44 -11.07 8.98 25.15
C LEU A 44 -9.99 9.66 24.33
N GLN A 45 -8.82 9.96 24.93
CA GLN A 45 -7.66 10.50 24.22
C GLN A 45 -7.14 9.51 23.17
N GLU A 46 -7.02 8.23 23.53
CA GLU A 46 -6.63 7.17 22.59
C GLU A 46 -7.63 7.03 21.42
N MET A 47 -8.93 7.08 21.72
CA MET A 47 -9.97 7.04 20.69
C MET A 47 -9.91 8.24 19.74
N GLN A 48 -9.65 9.43 20.27
CA GLN A 48 -9.49 10.63 19.46
C GLN A 48 -8.26 10.53 18.57
N ALA A 49 -7.11 10.12 19.13
CA ALA A 49 -5.88 9.91 18.37
C ALA A 49 -6.05 8.84 17.28
N LEU A 50 -6.75 7.75 17.59
CA LEU A 50 -7.04 6.68 16.64
C LEU A 50 -8.00 7.15 15.53
N SER A 51 -9.01 7.96 15.87
CA SER A 51 -9.97 8.49 14.90
C SER A 51 -9.33 9.49 13.92
N SER A 52 -8.23 10.14 14.30
CA SER A 52 -7.45 11.03 13.43
C SER A 52 -6.45 10.29 12.57
N THR A 53 -6.25 8.99 12.79
CA THR A 53 -5.33 8.17 12.00
C THR A 53 -5.94 7.85 10.64
N THR A 54 -5.27 8.25 9.56
CA THR A 54 -5.72 7.97 8.20
C THR A 54 -5.19 6.60 7.75
N ASP A 55 -6.11 5.69 7.45
CA ASP A 55 -5.79 4.44 6.76
C ASP A 55 -5.80 4.66 5.25
N ARG A 56 -4.63 4.53 4.62
CA ARG A 56 -4.47 4.69 3.17
C ARG A 56 -4.63 3.37 2.40
N SER A 57 -4.71 2.25 3.10
CA SER A 57 -4.79 0.95 2.44
C SER A 57 -6.02 0.77 1.55
N PRO A 58 -7.24 1.25 1.91
CA PRO A 58 -8.39 1.16 1.02
C PRO A 58 -8.21 1.96 -0.27
N ILE A 59 -7.55 3.13 -0.19
CA ILE A 59 -7.25 3.96 -1.38
C ILE A 59 -6.28 3.22 -2.28
N ALA A 60 -5.20 2.67 -1.71
CA ALA A 60 -4.21 1.90 -2.46
C ALA A 60 -4.82 0.64 -3.09
N ALA A 61 -5.71 -0.07 -2.39
CA ALA A 61 -6.44 -1.21 -2.94
C ALA A 61 -7.31 -0.79 -4.14
N GLY A 62 -8.08 0.29 -4.01
CA GLY A 62 -8.91 0.81 -5.10
C GLY A 62 -8.10 1.23 -6.34
N GLU A 63 -6.90 1.79 -6.17
CA GLU A 63 -6.03 2.12 -7.32
C GLU A 63 -5.46 0.87 -8.00
N LEU A 64 -5.15 -0.19 -7.25
CA LEU A 64 -4.75 -1.48 -7.84
C LEU A 64 -5.92 -2.14 -8.59
N ASP A 65 -7.14 -2.08 -8.06
CA ASP A 65 -8.35 -2.59 -8.73
C ASP A 65 -8.64 -1.79 -10.01
N ALA A 66 -8.53 -0.47 -9.95
CA ALA A 66 -8.71 0.41 -11.10
C ALA A 66 -7.62 0.20 -12.18
N LEU A 67 -6.39 -0.14 -11.77
CA LEU A 67 -5.34 -0.52 -12.71
C LEU A 67 -5.71 -1.83 -13.42
N GLU A 68 -6.07 -2.87 -12.67
CA GLU A 68 -6.42 -4.17 -13.23
C GLU A 68 -7.60 -4.07 -14.21
N ALA A 69 -8.63 -3.30 -13.87
CA ALA A 69 -9.78 -3.01 -14.75
C ALA A 69 -9.38 -2.24 -16.02
N ALA A 70 -8.31 -1.45 -15.98
CA ALA A 70 -7.83 -0.71 -17.13
C ALA A 70 -6.94 -1.54 -18.07
N LEU A 71 -6.31 -2.63 -17.61
CA LEU A 71 -5.37 -3.44 -18.43
C LEU A 71 -5.96 -3.87 -19.79
N PRO A 72 -7.23 -4.35 -19.89
CA PRO A 72 -7.81 -4.75 -21.17
C PRO A 72 -8.00 -3.59 -22.17
N GLN A 73 -8.02 -2.35 -21.67
CA GLN A 73 -8.21 -1.15 -22.48
C GLN A 73 -6.88 -0.56 -22.97
N LEU A 74 -5.74 -1.04 -22.44
CA LEU A 74 -4.44 -0.55 -22.81
C LEU A 74 -3.99 -1.14 -24.16
N SER A 75 -3.53 -0.28 -25.04
CA SER A 75 -2.97 -0.73 -26.33
C SER A 75 -1.66 -1.48 -26.10
N ALA A 76 -1.56 -2.64 -26.71
CA ALA A 76 -0.34 -3.43 -26.69
C ALA A 76 0.83 -2.67 -27.30
N ARG A 77 2.00 -2.75 -26.72
CA ARG A 77 3.22 -2.25 -27.35
C ARG A 77 3.62 -3.19 -28.49
N LEU A 78 3.74 -2.65 -29.70
CA LEU A 78 4.22 -3.43 -30.84
C LEU A 78 5.75 -3.55 -30.78
N PRO A 79 6.34 -4.70 -31.21
CA PRO A 79 7.77 -4.82 -31.33
C PRO A 79 8.34 -3.70 -32.21
N GLY A 80 9.37 -2.98 -31.73
CA GLY A 80 10.01 -1.89 -32.47
C GLY A 80 9.48 -0.47 -32.20
N GLN A 81 8.45 -0.27 -31.39
CA GLN A 81 8.07 1.07 -30.91
C GLN A 81 9.01 1.53 -29.79
N THR A 82 10.01 2.31 -30.13
CA THR A 82 10.79 3.10 -29.18
C THR A 82 10.04 4.42 -28.91
N ASP A 83 9.93 4.81 -27.64
CA ASP A 83 9.35 6.10 -27.24
C ASP A 83 10.14 7.24 -27.90
N THR A 84 9.53 7.92 -28.87
CA THR A 84 10.10 9.06 -29.58
C THR A 84 10.09 10.36 -28.76
N SER A 85 9.83 10.32 -27.49
CA SER A 85 9.68 11.51 -26.62
C SER A 85 10.99 11.98 -25.94
N SER A 86 12.11 11.33 -26.13
CA SER A 86 13.41 11.85 -25.69
C SER A 86 14.34 12.04 -26.88
N LYS A 87 14.24 13.19 -27.55
CA LYS A 87 15.30 13.66 -28.46
C LYS A 87 16.38 14.39 -27.65
N PRO A 88 17.53 13.78 -27.36
CA PRO A 88 18.74 14.56 -27.20
C PRO A 88 19.24 14.89 -28.61
N ASN A 89 19.52 16.16 -28.84
CA ASN A 89 20.19 16.66 -30.02
C ASN A 89 21.60 16.02 -30.09
N ARG A 90 21.74 14.91 -30.83
CA ARG A 90 23.01 14.19 -30.99
C ARG A 90 23.46 14.22 -32.46
N ASN A 91 24.75 14.55 -32.64
CA ASN A 91 25.42 14.66 -33.92
C ASN A 91 25.37 13.31 -34.70
N GLY A 92 25.28 13.40 -36.06
CA GLY A 92 25.04 12.25 -36.95
C GLY A 92 26.00 11.05 -36.78
N PHE A 93 27.22 11.25 -36.31
CA PHE A 93 28.19 10.20 -36.04
C PHE A 93 27.82 9.33 -34.80
N GLN A 94 27.24 9.94 -33.80
CA GLN A 94 26.75 9.19 -32.62
C GLN A 94 25.53 8.33 -32.96
N ARG A 95 24.71 8.73 -33.95
CA ARG A 95 23.57 7.91 -34.42
C ARG A 95 24.01 6.63 -35.09
N LEU A 96 25.16 6.63 -35.80
CA LEU A 96 25.73 5.44 -36.44
C LEU A 96 26.34 4.48 -35.40
N LEU A 97 26.99 4.99 -34.37
CA LEU A 97 27.51 4.18 -33.27
C LEU A 97 26.38 3.60 -32.40
N ASP A 98 25.35 4.40 -32.09
CA ASP A 98 24.16 3.94 -31.35
C ASP A 98 23.40 2.87 -32.17
N ALA A 99 23.33 2.97 -33.51
CA ALA A 99 22.72 1.96 -34.34
C ALA A 99 23.48 0.63 -34.31
N MET A 100 24.83 0.66 -34.26
CA MET A 100 25.64 -0.55 -34.13
C MET A 100 25.55 -1.20 -32.74
N VAL A 101 25.37 -0.39 -31.67
CA VAL A 101 25.18 -0.88 -30.32
C VAL A 101 23.74 -1.37 -30.11
N GLN A 102 22.76 -0.73 -30.79
CA GLN A 102 21.33 -1.14 -30.72
C GLN A 102 21.10 -2.51 -31.39
N VAL A 103 21.90 -2.93 -32.39
CA VAL A 103 21.77 -4.27 -32.99
C VAL A 103 22.05 -5.38 -31.96
N ARG A 104 22.87 -5.13 -30.94
CA ARG A 104 23.12 -6.11 -29.86
C ARG A 104 22.08 -6.05 -28.72
N SER A 105 21.46 -4.89 -28.52
CA SER A 105 20.40 -4.71 -27.50
C SER A 105 19.00 -4.95 -28.05
N ALA A 106 18.80 -4.89 -29.38
CA ALA A 106 17.54 -5.15 -30.05
C ALA A 106 17.14 -6.64 -30.03
N ASP A 107 18.12 -7.56 -29.98
CA ASP A 107 17.84 -8.99 -29.87
C ASP A 107 17.25 -9.39 -28.49
N GLU A 108 17.53 -8.65 -27.43
CA GLU A 108 16.89 -8.89 -26.12
C GLU A 108 15.56 -8.15 -25.92
N GLN A 109 15.25 -7.13 -26.70
CA GLN A 109 14.03 -6.32 -26.56
C GLN A 109 12.95 -6.60 -27.62
N SER A 110 13.26 -7.31 -28.70
CA SER A 110 12.39 -7.37 -29.87
C SER A 110 11.59 -8.66 -30.08
N LEU A 111 11.68 -9.64 -29.20
CA LEU A 111 10.99 -10.92 -29.36
C LEU A 111 10.17 -11.31 -28.13
N LEU A 112 9.22 -10.49 -27.74
CA LEU A 112 8.07 -11.03 -27.04
C LEU A 112 7.18 -11.71 -28.10
N GLY A 113 7.47 -12.95 -28.43
CA GLY A 113 6.54 -13.82 -29.13
C GLY A 113 5.22 -13.88 -28.35
N ALA A 114 4.14 -14.34 -28.95
CA ALA A 114 2.84 -14.40 -28.26
C ALA A 114 2.94 -15.14 -26.91
N ASN A 115 3.79 -16.15 -26.80
CA ASN A 115 4.05 -16.90 -25.57
C ASN A 115 4.79 -16.06 -24.52
N ASP A 116 5.77 -15.25 -24.93
CA ASP A 116 6.52 -14.38 -24.02
C ASP A 116 5.64 -13.24 -23.49
N ARG A 117 4.71 -12.76 -24.30
CA ARG A 117 3.75 -11.75 -23.91
C ARG A 117 2.79 -12.28 -22.85
N SER A 118 2.23 -13.47 -23.05
CA SER A 118 1.33 -14.07 -22.07
C SER A 118 2.04 -14.34 -20.74
N ALA A 119 3.30 -14.78 -20.78
CA ALA A 119 4.14 -14.94 -19.59
C ALA A 119 4.39 -13.60 -18.88
N ALA A 120 4.62 -12.53 -19.63
CA ALA A 120 4.82 -11.19 -19.07
C ALA A 120 3.53 -10.59 -18.46
N GLU A 121 2.37 -10.83 -19.09
CA GLU A 121 1.05 -10.47 -18.55
C GLU A 121 0.73 -11.26 -17.27
N ALA A 122 1.07 -12.55 -17.23
CA ALA A 122 0.96 -13.36 -16.01
C ALA A 122 1.88 -12.85 -14.89
N ALA A 123 3.12 -12.44 -15.23
CA ALA A 123 4.03 -11.83 -14.26
C ALA A 123 3.49 -10.50 -13.72
N LEU A 124 2.89 -9.66 -14.55
CA LEU A 124 2.21 -8.44 -14.11
C LEU A 124 1.07 -8.73 -13.13
N SER A 125 0.20 -9.70 -13.46
CA SER A 125 -0.91 -10.12 -12.59
C SER A 125 -0.40 -10.66 -11.25
N LEU A 126 0.69 -11.42 -11.26
CA LEU A 126 1.35 -11.89 -10.05
C LEU A 126 1.85 -10.72 -9.19
N GLU A 127 2.50 -9.71 -9.79
CA GLU A 127 2.98 -8.53 -9.05
C GLU A 127 1.84 -7.72 -8.44
N ILE A 128 0.69 -7.59 -9.13
CA ILE A 128 -0.51 -6.97 -8.57
C ILE A 128 -1.01 -7.76 -7.35
N THR A 129 -1.02 -9.08 -7.44
CA THR A 129 -1.41 -9.96 -6.32
C THR A 129 -0.44 -9.84 -5.14
N LEU A 130 0.86 -9.76 -5.40
CA LEU A 130 1.88 -9.54 -4.37
C LEU A 130 1.74 -8.16 -3.71
N ALA A 131 1.44 -7.12 -4.50
CA ALA A 131 1.16 -5.79 -3.96
C ALA A 131 -0.07 -5.81 -3.03
N ARG A 132 -1.17 -6.48 -3.41
CA ARG A 132 -2.34 -6.66 -2.55
C ARG A 132 -2.02 -7.44 -1.27
N SER A 133 -1.23 -8.50 -1.38
CA SER A 133 -0.79 -9.27 -0.21
C SER A 133 0.04 -8.42 0.76
N ALA A 134 1.00 -7.65 0.23
CA ALA A 134 1.81 -6.73 1.02
C ALA A 134 0.96 -5.63 1.67
N LEU A 135 -0.04 -5.10 0.94
CA LEU A 135 -0.99 -4.11 1.44
C LEU A 135 -1.80 -4.65 2.62
N ASN A 136 -2.33 -5.88 2.51
CA ASN A 136 -3.08 -6.54 3.57
C ASN A 136 -2.23 -6.79 4.82
N LYS A 137 -0.94 -7.10 4.62
CA LYS A 137 0.04 -7.30 5.70
C LYS A 137 0.64 -5.99 6.22
N ARG A 138 0.31 -4.84 5.63
CA ARG A 138 0.90 -3.54 5.91
C ARG A 138 2.42 -3.51 5.75
N ASP A 139 2.93 -4.36 4.88
CA ASP A 139 4.35 -4.45 4.54
C ASP A 139 4.70 -3.39 3.49
N ASN A 140 5.05 -2.21 3.98
CA ASN A 140 5.36 -1.06 3.12
C ASN A 140 6.53 -1.33 2.17
N THR A 141 7.53 -2.08 2.62
CA THR A 141 8.73 -2.38 1.81
C THR A 141 8.38 -3.24 0.60
N ASN A 142 7.67 -4.35 0.82
CA ASN A 142 7.26 -5.24 -0.24
C ASN A 142 6.19 -4.59 -1.13
N PHE A 143 5.27 -3.80 -0.56
CA PHE A 143 4.28 -3.05 -1.34
C PHE A 143 4.94 -2.10 -2.34
N GLN A 144 5.85 -1.23 -1.87
CA GLN A 144 6.56 -0.29 -2.74
C GLN A 144 7.44 -1.01 -3.78
N ALA A 145 8.06 -2.13 -3.42
CA ALA A 145 8.83 -2.93 -4.37
C ALA A 145 7.94 -3.51 -5.49
N SER A 146 6.77 -4.08 -5.15
CA SER A 146 5.82 -4.60 -6.13
C SER A 146 5.25 -3.48 -7.01
N VAL A 147 4.90 -2.32 -6.46
CA VAL A 147 4.42 -1.17 -7.24
C VAL A 147 5.46 -0.72 -8.29
N ARG A 148 6.75 -0.67 -7.91
CA ARG A 148 7.83 -0.36 -8.87
C ARG A 148 7.97 -1.41 -9.98
N ARG A 149 7.83 -2.71 -9.65
CA ARG A 149 7.87 -3.78 -10.65
C ARG A 149 6.65 -3.73 -11.57
N ILE A 150 5.46 -3.44 -11.04
CA ILE A 150 4.25 -3.19 -11.84
C ILE A 150 4.49 -2.05 -12.84
N ASP A 151 5.02 -0.89 -12.43
CA ASP A 151 5.34 0.21 -13.35
C ASP A 151 6.32 -0.21 -14.45
N SER A 152 7.33 -1.02 -14.10
CA SER A 152 8.29 -1.55 -15.08
C SER A 152 7.62 -2.48 -16.09
N TRP A 153 6.72 -3.37 -15.65
CA TRP A 153 5.96 -4.24 -16.55
C TRP A 153 5.01 -3.45 -17.45
N LEU A 154 4.31 -2.44 -16.91
CA LEU A 154 3.43 -1.58 -17.70
C LEU A 154 4.17 -0.88 -18.84
N LYS A 155 5.36 -0.35 -18.58
CA LYS A 155 6.23 0.28 -19.61
C LYS A 155 6.65 -0.70 -20.71
N ARG A 156 6.86 -1.96 -20.36
CA ARG A 156 7.31 -2.98 -21.32
C ARG A 156 6.18 -3.53 -22.18
N LEU A 157 4.99 -3.73 -21.58
CA LEU A 157 3.86 -4.42 -22.19
C LEU A 157 2.96 -3.50 -23.03
N TYR A 158 2.85 -2.23 -22.63
CA TYR A 158 1.85 -1.33 -23.21
C TYR A 158 2.49 -0.12 -23.87
N ALA A 159 1.85 0.33 -24.96
CA ALA A 159 2.22 1.57 -25.64
C ALA A 159 1.86 2.78 -24.78
N ASP A 160 2.65 3.85 -24.90
CA ASP A 160 2.37 5.09 -24.19
C ASP A 160 1.04 5.71 -24.67
N GLY A 161 0.18 6.04 -23.73
CA GLY A 161 -1.14 6.59 -23.99
C GLY A 161 -1.69 7.31 -22.75
N PRO A 162 -2.75 8.10 -22.89
CA PRO A 162 -3.28 8.91 -21.79
C PRO A 162 -3.72 8.06 -20.61
N VAL A 163 -4.40 6.95 -20.84
CA VAL A 163 -4.85 6.02 -19.79
C VAL A 163 -3.68 5.40 -19.06
N LEU A 164 -2.64 4.93 -19.78
CA LEU A 164 -1.45 4.36 -19.18
C LEU A 164 -0.71 5.39 -18.32
N ARG A 165 -0.56 6.62 -18.80
CA ARG A 165 0.11 7.70 -18.05
C ARG A 165 -0.63 8.00 -16.75
N GLU A 166 -1.94 8.16 -16.80
CA GLU A 166 -2.77 8.38 -15.61
C GLU A 166 -2.57 7.26 -14.57
N ARG A 167 -2.65 6.00 -15.01
CA ARG A 167 -2.47 4.85 -14.09
C ARG A 167 -1.07 4.81 -13.49
N ARG A 168 -0.05 5.14 -14.26
CA ARG A 168 1.34 5.20 -13.78
C ARG A 168 1.58 6.37 -12.81
N GLU A 169 0.95 7.53 -13.03
CA GLU A 169 0.99 8.64 -12.07
C GLU A 169 0.36 8.24 -10.73
N LYS A 170 -0.78 7.54 -10.76
CA LYS A 170 -1.41 6.99 -9.56
C LYS A 170 -0.50 6.01 -8.84
N LEU A 171 0.12 5.07 -9.57
CA LEU A 171 1.09 4.13 -9.00
C LEU A 171 2.32 4.85 -8.41
N ALA A 172 2.85 5.86 -9.08
CA ALA A 172 3.95 6.66 -8.56
C ALA A 172 3.58 7.36 -7.25
N SER A 173 2.36 7.91 -7.15
CA SER A 173 1.86 8.47 -5.89
C SER A 173 1.76 7.43 -4.78
N LEU A 174 1.32 6.20 -5.08
CA LEU A 174 1.27 5.11 -4.11
C LEU A 174 2.67 4.67 -3.65
N SER A 175 3.66 4.66 -4.55
CA SER A 175 5.02 4.27 -4.21
C SER A 175 5.71 5.24 -3.24
N SER A 176 5.26 6.49 -3.19
CA SER A 176 5.76 7.52 -2.26
C SER A 176 5.02 7.55 -0.92
N GLN A 177 3.88 6.87 -0.81
CA GLN A 177 3.05 6.86 0.39
C GLN A 177 3.46 5.72 1.33
N ASP A 178 3.42 6.01 2.63
CA ASP A 178 3.57 4.98 3.66
C ASP A 178 2.20 4.35 3.95
N ILE A 179 2.09 3.04 3.71
CA ILE A 179 0.87 2.26 4.00
C ILE A 179 0.84 1.73 5.43
N ARG A 180 1.93 1.92 6.19
CA ARG A 180 1.94 1.53 7.60
C ARG A 180 0.94 2.36 8.38
N LEU A 181 0.24 1.69 9.26
CA LEU A 181 -0.66 2.36 10.19
C LEU A 181 0.19 3.04 11.26
N ASN A 182 0.33 4.37 11.19
CA ASN A 182 0.97 5.12 12.27
C ASN A 182 -0.05 5.30 13.40
N VAL A 183 -0.22 4.24 14.20
CA VAL A 183 -1.11 4.27 15.35
C VAL A 183 -0.36 4.95 16.50
N PRO A 184 -0.86 6.07 17.04
CA PRO A 184 -0.34 6.62 18.29
C PRO A 184 -0.39 5.54 19.36
N THR A 185 0.54 5.56 20.30
CA THR A 185 0.71 4.53 21.34
C THR A 185 -0.63 4.28 22.05
N ALA A 186 -1.47 3.40 21.48
CA ALA A 186 -2.67 2.91 22.12
C ALA A 186 -2.24 1.87 23.16
N GLY A 187 -2.63 2.03 24.39
CA GLY A 187 -2.30 1.07 25.45
C GLY A 187 -2.07 1.66 26.82
N SER A 188 -2.07 2.99 26.96
CA SER A 188 -1.97 3.64 28.28
C SER A 188 -3.18 3.31 29.14
N SER A 189 -4.39 3.33 28.56
CA SER A 189 -5.64 2.93 29.23
C SER A 189 -5.62 1.44 29.60
N LEU A 190 -5.04 0.56 28.76
CA LEU A 190 -4.89 -0.86 29.06
C LEU A 190 -3.86 -1.10 30.19
N GLN A 191 -2.76 -0.34 30.22
CA GLN A 191 -1.78 -0.39 31.30
C GLN A 191 -2.39 0.06 32.63
N LEU A 192 -3.16 1.14 32.62
CA LEU A 192 -3.90 1.60 33.82
C LEU A 192 -4.84 0.50 34.31
N LEU A 193 -5.61 -0.12 33.43
CA LEU A 193 -6.53 -1.20 33.81
C LEU A 193 -5.77 -2.39 34.43
N ARG A 194 -4.62 -2.77 33.87
CA ARG A 194 -3.78 -3.85 34.41
C ARG A 194 -3.22 -3.51 35.80
N SER A 195 -2.74 -2.28 35.99
CA SER A 195 -2.24 -1.83 37.30
C SER A 195 -3.32 -1.84 38.36
N MET A 196 -4.56 -1.44 38.02
CA MET A 196 -5.71 -1.48 38.91
C MET A 196 -6.10 -2.93 39.29
N SER A 197 -6.06 -3.86 38.34
CA SER A 197 -6.38 -5.27 38.61
C SER A 197 -5.35 -5.92 39.54
N ILE A 198 -4.07 -5.59 39.40
CA ILE A 198 -3.00 -6.09 40.28
C ILE A 198 -3.16 -5.52 41.70
N ALA A 199 -3.46 -4.22 41.81
CA ALA A 199 -3.66 -3.58 43.12
C ALA A 199 -4.84 -4.19 43.91
N LYS A 200 -5.94 -4.55 43.22
CA LYS A 200 -7.09 -5.21 43.85
C LYS A 200 -6.81 -6.64 44.34
N VAL A 201 -5.88 -7.34 43.74
CA VAL A 201 -5.50 -8.71 44.16
C VAL A 201 -4.57 -8.68 45.37
N GLN A 202 -3.88 -7.56 45.62
CA GLN A 202 -2.91 -7.41 46.73
C GLN A 202 -3.50 -6.80 48.00
N THR A 203 -4.75 -6.37 48.01
CA THR A 203 -5.46 -5.95 49.22
C THR A 203 -6.23 -7.15 49.81
N PRO A 204 -5.79 -7.68 50.97
CA PRO A 204 -6.46 -8.82 51.62
C PRO A 204 -7.85 -8.42 52.16
#